data_980f11c77c4ad4a02392f1d2ed8e9c58
#
_entry.id   980f11c77c4ad4a02392f1d2ed8e9c58
#
_cell.length_a   1.000
_cell.length_b   1.000
_cell.length_c   1.000
_cell.angle_alpha   90.00
_cell.angle_beta   90.00
_cell.angle_gamma   90.00
#
_symmetry.space_group_name_H-M   'P 1'
#
loop_
_entity.id
_entity.type
_entity.pdbx_description
1 polymer ?
#
loop_
_entity_poly.entity_id
_entity_poly.type
_entity_poly.pdbx_seq_one_letter_code
_entity_poly.pdbx_strand_id
1 'polypeptide(L)'
;MLLDVLTADPQWADWSAEKLERGLKQGLAINAVIYAELAVGFQHESELENALALANLRRLAVPYAAAFRAGHAFVKYRRQGGLRRSPLPDFIIGAHAEVDGMTLLTRDATRYRTYFPKLKLIAPE
;
A
#
# COMPACT_ATOMS: atom_id res chain seq x y z
N MET A 1 -0.58 -5.02 4.28
CA MET A 1 0.74 -5.58 4.62
C MET A 1 1.12 -5.31 6.06
N LEU A 2 1.43 -4.07 6.43
CA LEU A 2 1.70 -3.74 7.84
C LEU A 2 0.56 -4.18 8.76
N LEU A 3 -0.68 -3.99 8.32
CA LEU A 3 -1.85 -4.36 9.12
C LEU A 3 -1.87 -5.85 9.44
N ASP A 4 -1.46 -6.72 8.50
CA ASP A 4 -1.43 -8.16 8.74
C ASP A 4 -0.49 -8.53 9.88
N VAL A 5 0.67 -7.88 9.94
CA VAL A 5 1.66 -8.11 11.00
C VAL A 5 1.15 -7.55 12.33
N LEU A 6 0.64 -6.31 12.31
CA LEU A 6 0.22 -5.62 13.53
C LEU A 6 -1.02 -6.25 14.17
N THR A 7 -1.91 -6.83 13.36
CA THR A 7 -3.13 -7.49 13.84
C THR A 7 -2.99 -9.01 13.94
N ALA A 8 -1.80 -9.55 13.59
CA ALA A 8 -1.50 -10.98 13.64
C ALA A 8 -2.47 -11.81 12.80
N ASP A 9 -2.74 -11.40 11.58
CA ASP A 9 -3.57 -12.17 10.64
C ASP A 9 -2.94 -13.55 10.44
N PRO A 10 -3.63 -14.64 10.80
CA PRO A 10 -3.01 -15.97 10.80
C PRO A 10 -2.64 -16.47 9.41
N GLN A 11 -3.29 -15.99 8.36
CA GLN A 11 -3.02 -16.46 7.00
C GLN A 11 -1.80 -15.77 6.38
N TRP A 12 -1.57 -14.50 6.69
CA TRP A 12 -0.60 -13.69 5.98
C TRP A 12 0.51 -13.11 6.86
N ALA A 13 0.40 -13.26 8.19
CA ALA A 13 1.33 -12.60 9.11
C ALA A 13 2.78 -13.02 8.88
N ASP A 14 3.05 -14.30 8.67
CA ASP A 14 4.43 -14.79 8.49
C ASP A 14 5.03 -14.27 7.20
N TRP A 15 4.27 -14.34 6.10
CA TRP A 15 4.73 -13.81 4.82
C TRP A 15 4.98 -12.31 4.88
N SER A 16 4.03 -11.58 5.47
CA SER A 16 4.12 -10.13 5.59
C SER A 16 5.29 -9.73 6.48
N ALA A 17 5.50 -10.44 7.59
CA ALA A 17 6.62 -10.16 8.50
C ALA A 17 7.96 -10.37 7.79
N GLU A 18 8.12 -11.46 7.05
CA GLU A 18 9.35 -11.72 6.30
C GLU A 18 9.65 -10.63 5.28
N LYS A 19 8.63 -10.24 4.50
CA LYS A 19 8.81 -9.21 3.47
C LYS A 19 9.06 -7.84 4.06
N LEU A 20 8.40 -7.52 5.16
CA LEU A 20 8.65 -6.26 5.87
C LEU A 20 10.04 -6.21 6.46
N GLU A 21 10.54 -7.31 7.01
CA GLU A 21 11.91 -7.38 7.52
C GLU A 21 12.92 -7.10 6.43
N ARG A 22 12.73 -7.71 5.24
CA ARG A 22 13.58 -7.41 4.08
C ARG A 22 13.46 -5.97 3.65
N GLY A 23 12.24 -5.43 3.63
CA GLY A 23 12.00 -4.03 3.26
C GLY A 23 12.68 -3.05 4.19
N LEU A 24 12.69 -3.34 5.48
CA LEU A 24 13.36 -2.48 6.47
C LEU A 24 14.85 -2.36 6.21
N LYS A 25 15.48 -3.45 5.74
CA LYS A 25 16.90 -3.42 5.37
C LYS A 25 17.18 -2.60 4.13
N GLN A 26 16.20 -2.49 3.23
CA GLN A 26 16.33 -1.76 1.96
C GLN A 26 15.74 -0.35 2.03
N GLY A 27 15.11 0.00 3.16
CA GLY A 27 14.39 1.26 3.31
C GLY A 27 12.92 1.10 2.92
N LEU A 28 12.06 1.09 3.93
CA LEU A 28 10.61 0.96 3.75
C LEU A 28 9.96 2.32 3.92
N ALA A 29 8.93 2.60 3.13
CA ALA A 29 8.22 3.88 3.18
C ALA A 29 6.71 3.67 3.14
N ILE A 30 5.98 4.62 3.71
CA ILE A 30 4.53 4.70 3.61
C ILE A 30 4.14 6.12 3.20
N ASN A 31 2.91 6.29 2.76
CA ASN A 31 2.33 7.61 2.53
C ASN A 31 1.08 7.79 3.42
N ALA A 32 0.46 8.97 3.33
CA ALA A 32 -0.69 9.26 4.16
C ALA A 32 -1.90 8.35 3.87
N VAL A 33 -2.03 7.86 2.65
CA VAL A 33 -3.13 6.95 2.29
C VAL A 33 -2.94 5.60 2.97
N ILE A 34 -1.72 5.06 2.96
CA ILE A 34 -1.40 3.82 3.68
C ILE A 34 -1.61 4.03 5.17
N TYR A 35 -1.17 5.16 5.70
CA TYR A 35 -1.37 5.51 7.10
C TYR A 35 -2.87 5.50 7.46
N ALA A 36 -3.70 6.09 6.61
CA ALA A 36 -5.14 6.13 6.85
C ALA A 36 -5.75 4.72 6.89
N GLU A 37 -5.28 3.83 6.02
CA GLU A 37 -5.76 2.44 6.04
C GLU A 37 -5.33 1.71 7.30
N LEU A 38 -4.12 1.95 7.76
CA LEU A 38 -3.63 1.38 9.03
C LEU A 38 -4.43 1.91 10.20
N ALA A 39 -4.79 3.20 10.18
CA ALA A 39 -5.51 3.86 11.25
C ALA A 39 -6.88 3.20 11.54
N VAL A 40 -7.47 2.56 10.54
CA VAL A 40 -8.74 1.85 10.73
C VAL A 40 -8.64 0.77 11.81
N GLY A 41 -7.47 0.17 11.95
CA GLY A 41 -7.24 -0.90 12.94
C GLY A 41 -6.85 -0.41 14.34
N PHE A 42 -6.78 0.91 14.56
CA PHE A 42 -6.37 1.48 15.85
C PHE A 42 -7.41 2.48 16.36
N GLN A 43 -7.63 2.49 17.65
CA GLN A 43 -8.59 3.39 18.28
C GLN A 43 -7.99 4.79 18.53
N HIS A 44 -6.70 4.84 18.82
CA HIS A 44 -6.01 6.10 19.13
C HIS A 44 -4.77 6.26 18.26
N GLU A 45 -4.50 7.50 17.86
CA GLU A 45 -3.33 7.83 17.05
C GLU A 45 -2.04 7.41 17.73
N SER A 46 -1.94 7.59 19.04
CA SER A 46 -0.74 7.21 19.79
C SER A 46 -0.43 5.72 19.69
N GLU A 47 -1.44 4.87 19.61
CA GLU A 47 -1.25 3.44 19.46
C GLU A 47 -0.63 3.10 18.11
N LEU A 48 -1.13 3.73 17.04
CA LEU A 48 -0.57 3.55 15.70
C LEU A 48 0.86 4.10 15.63
N GLU A 49 1.09 5.29 16.18
CA GLU A 49 2.43 5.88 16.17
C GLU A 49 3.44 5.01 16.91
N ASN A 50 3.05 4.44 18.05
CA ASN A 50 3.91 3.53 18.79
C ASN A 50 4.24 2.28 17.99
N ALA A 51 3.26 1.72 17.29
CA ALA A 51 3.47 0.56 16.45
C ALA A 51 4.42 0.86 15.28
N LEU A 52 4.25 2.02 14.63
CA LEU A 52 5.09 2.41 13.50
C LEU A 52 6.51 2.79 13.92
N ALA A 53 6.68 3.28 15.13
CA ALA A 53 8.01 3.66 15.63
C ALA A 53 8.99 2.48 15.64
N LEU A 54 8.47 1.27 15.80
CA LEU A 54 9.30 0.05 15.79
C LEU A 54 9.85 -0.26 14.39
N ALA A 55 9.20 0.24 13.34
CA ALA A 55 9.54 -0.11 11.97
C ALA A 55 10.47 0.91 11.29
N ASN A 56 10.68 2.08 11.89
CA ASN A 56 11.55 3.13 11.34
C ASN A 56 11.24 3.45 9.87
N LEU A 57 9.97 3.68 9.57
CA LEU A 57 9.49 3.93 8.22
C LEU A 57 9.72 5.37 7.79
N ARG A 58 10.04 5.57 6.50
CA ARG A 58 9.99 6.91 5.91
C ARG A 58 8.55 7.24 5.56
N ARG A 59 8.18 8.50 5.72
CA ARG A 59 6.83 9.00 5.38
C ARG A 59 6.95 9.93 4.19
N LEU A 60 6.27 9.58 3.11
CA LEU A 60 6.37 10.31 1.85
C LEU A 60 5.05 11.00 1.54
N ALA A 61 5.12 12.22 1.02
CA ALA A 61 3.94 12.90 0.50
C ALA A 61 3.56 12.30 -0.85
N VAL A 62 2.26 12.18 -1.12
CA VAL A 62 1.77 11.72 -2.41
C VAL A 62 1.92 12.86 -3.42
N PRO A 63 2.70 12.68 -4.51
CA PRO A 63 2.79 13.72 -5.53
C PRO A 63 1.47 13.90 -6.27
N TYR A 64 1.17 15.12 -6.72
CA TYR A 64 -0.02 15.35 -7.52
C TYR A 64 -0.01 14.56 -8.82
N ALA A 65 1.16 14.32 -9.42
CA ALA A 65 1.27 13.47 -10.60
C ALA A 65 0.75 12.05 -10.33
N ALA A 66 1.02 11.51 -9.14
CA ALA A 66 0.50 10.20 -8.75
C ALA A 66 -1.01 10.25 -8.52
N ALA A 67 -1.51 11.32 -7.92
CA ALA A 67 -2.94 11.49 -7.71
C ALA A 67 -3.70 11.55 -9.05
N PHE A 68 -3.15 12.27 -10.02
CA PHE A 68 -3.74 12.35 -11.35
C PHE A 68 -3.74 10.98 -12.04
N ARG A 69 -2.63 10.29 -11.99
CA ARG A 69 -2.49 8.92 -12.54
C ARG A 69 -3.50 7.97 -11.91
N ALA A 70 -3.68 8.06 -10.59
CA ALA A 70 -4.65 7.24 -9.86
C ALA A 70 -6.09 7.51 -10.32
N GLY A 71 -6.42 8.78 -10.50
CA GLY A 71 -7.75 9.17 -10.99
C GLY A 71 -8.06 8.60 -12.35
N HIS A 72 -7.10 8.62 -13.26
CA HIS A 72 -7.27 8.04 -14.59
C HIS A 72 -7.41 6.52 -14.55
N ALA A 73 -6.64 5.85 -13.71
CA ALA A 73 -6.77 4.40 -13.52
C ALA A 73 -8.16 4.04 -12.97
N PHE A 74 -8.66 4.87 -12.04
CA PHE A 74 -9.98 4.67 -11.47
C PHE A 74 -11.10 4.81 -12.51
N VAL A 75 -10.99 5.79 -13.41
CA VAL A 75 -11.95 5.96 -14.51
C VAL A 75 -11.97 4.71 -15.39
N LYS A 76 -10.80 4.18 -15.74
CA LYS A 76 -10.68 2.96 -16.53
C LYS A 76 -11.33 1.77 -15.79
N TYR A 77 -11.09 1.66 -14.49
CA TYR A 77 -11.69 0.62 -13.66
C TYR A 77 -13.22 0.69 -13.70
N ARG A 78 -13.78 1.89 -13.55
CA ARG A 78 -15.23 2.08 -13.60
C ARG A 78 -15.81 1.74 -14.97
N ARG A 79 -15.13 2.13 -16.04
CA ARG A 79 -15.56 1.82 -17.41
C ARG A 79 -15.56 0.34 -17.70
N GLN A 80 -14.71 -0.43 -17.04
CA GLN A 80 -14.64 -1.88 -17.20
C GLN A 80 -15.62 -2.61 -16.27
N GLY A 81 -16.59 -1.92 -15.72
CA GLY A 81 -17.62 -2.51 -14.88
C GLY A 81 -17.21 -2.72 -13.43
N GLY A 82 -16.21 -2.00 -12.96
CA GLY A 82 -15.79 -2.06 -11.57
C GLY A 82 -16.91 -1.64 -10.63
N LEU A 83 -17.39 -2.56 -9.82
CA LEU A 83 -18.50 -2.33 -8.90
C LEU A 83 -18.06 -2.26 -7.45
N ARG A 84 -16.79 -2.48 -7.19
CA ARG A 84 -16.30 -2.51 -5.82
C ARG A 84 -16.28 -1.15 -5.18
N ARG A 85 -16.45 -1.18 -3.87
CA ARG A 85 -16.37 0.02 -3.06
C ARG A 85 -14.98 0.60 -3.19
N SER A 86 -14.91 1.81 -3.63
CA SER A 86 -13.79 2.70 -3.49
C SER A 86 -12.40 2.06 -3.56
N PRO A 87 -11.95 1.56 -4.73
CA PRO A 87 -10.55 1.14 -4.89
C PRO A 87 -9.60 2.33 -5.02
N LEU A 88 -10.10 3.57 -4.97
CA LEU A 88 -9.28 4.75 -5.19
C LEU A 88 -8.08 4.82 -4.25
N PRO A 89 -8.18 4.51 -2.94
CA PRO A 89 -6.99 4.48 -2.09
C PRO A 89 -5.91 3.54 -2.62
N ASP A 90 -6.28 2.34 -3.06
CA ASP A 90 -5.33 1.38 -3.64
C ASP A 90 -4.68 1.96 -4.90
N PHE A 91 -5.47 2.65 -5.72
CA PHE A 91 -4.94 3.26 -6.95
C PHE A 91 -3.97 4.39 -6.65
N ILE A 92 -4.21 5.17 -5.58
CA ILE A 92 -3.27 6.21 -5.17
C ILE A 92 -1.96 5.58 -4.71
N ILE A 93 -2.02 4.49 -3.95
CA ILE A 93 -0.84 3.78 -3.49
C ILE A 93 -0.05 3.23 -4.67
N GLY A 94 -0.73 2.57 -5.61
CA GLY A 94 -0.08 2.01 -6.80
C GLY A 94 0.53 3.08 -7.70
N ALA A 95 -0.20 4.16 -7.95
CA ALA A 95 0.27 5.26 -8.77
C ALA A 95 1.48 5.96 -8.14
N HIS A 96 1.47 6.14 -6.82
CA HIS A 96 2.60 6.75 -6.12
C HIS A 96 3.87 5.93 -6.32
N ALA A 97 3.77 4.62 -6.13
CA ALA A 97 4.92 3.73 -6.31
C ALA A 97 5.40 3.75 -7.78
N GLU A 98 4.47 3.71 -8.74
CA GLU A 98 4.84 3.72 -10.16
C GLU A 98 5.53 5.01 -10.56
N VAL A 99 4.97 6.15 -10.19
CA VAL A 99 5.50 7.48 -10.57
C VAL A 99 6.88 7.72 -9.98
N ASP A 100 7.10 7.31 -8.74
CA ASP A 100 8.37 7.53 -8.05
C ASP A 100 9.36 6.36 -8.22
N GLY A 101 9.02 5.38 -9.06
CA GLY A 101 9.91 4.27 -9.35
C GLY A 101 10.18 3.34 -8.17
N MET A 102 9.23 3.26 -7.24
CA MET A 102 9.35 2.40 -6.06
C MET A 102 8.72 1.04 -6.30
N THR A 103 9.17 0.04 -5.53
CA THR A 103 8.56 -1.28 -5.54
C THR A 103 7.42 -1.32 -4.51
N LEU A 104 6.26 -1.82 -4.91
CA LEU A 104 5.11 -1.96 -4.02
C LEU A 104 5.08 -3.36 -3.42
N LEU A 105 4.99 -3.42 -2.11
CA LEU A 105 4.82 -4.67 -1.37
C LEU A 105 3.32 -4.84 -1.06
N THR A 106 2.70 -5.88 -1.62
CA THR A 106 1.26 -6.09 -1.49
C THR A 106 0.91 -7.57 -1.48
N ARG A 107 -0.20 -7.93 -0.84
CA ARG A 107 -0.76 -9.28 -0.93
C ARG A 107 -1.60 -9.48 -2.19
N ASP A 108 -2.17 -8.42 -2.73
CA ASP A 108 -3.07 -8.48 -3.88
C ASP A 108 -2.43 -7.81 -5.08
N ALA A 109 -1.83 -8.62 -5.94
CA ALA A 109 -1.12 -8.12 -7.11
C ALA A 109 -2.01 -7.90 -8.33
N THR A 110 -3.15 -8.57 -8.41
CA THR A 110 -3.96 -8.60 -9.63
C THR A 110 -4.38 -7.22 -10.10
N ARG A 111 -4.96 -6.42 -9.20
CA ARG A 111 -5.42 -5.08 -9.53
C ARG A 111 -4.26 -4.19 -9.99
N TYR A 112 -3.13 -4.30 -9.31
CA TYR A 112 -1.97 -3.48 -9.65
C TYR A 112 -1.37 -3.85 -10.99
N ARG A 113 -1.30 -5.13 -11.31
CA ARG A 113 -0.79 -5.57 -12.62
C ARG A 113 -1.68 -5.09 -13.76
N THR A 114 -3.00 -5.08 -13.54
CA THR A 114 -3.97 -4.66 -14.56
C THR A 114 -3.87 -3.17 -14.87
N TYR A 115 -3.80 -2.33 -13.84
CA TYR A 115 -3.90 -0.87 -14.00
C TYR A 115 -2.57 -0.14 -13.93
N PHE A 116 -1.52 -0.80 -13.44
CA PHE A 116 -0.18 -0.22 -13.32
C PHE A 116 0.86 -1.23 -13.81
N PRO A 117 0.85 -1.52 -15.14
CA PRO A 117 1.71 -2.59 -15.67
C PRO A 117 3.20 -2.33 -15.54
N LYS A 118 3.62 -1.08 -15.35
CA LYS A 118 5.03 -0.73 -15.18
C LYS A 118 5.49 -0.80 -13.71
N LEU A 119 4.55 -1.01 -12.80
CA LEU A 119 4.85 -1.06 -11.37
C LEU A 119 5.57 -2.34 -11.02
N LYS A 120 6.65 -2.21 -10.25
CA LYS A 120 7.37 -3.36 -9.69
C LYS A 120 6.64 -3.81 -8.43
N LEU A 121 6.36 -5.11 -8.35
CA LEU A 121 5.59 -5.68 -7.25
C LEU A 121 6.36 -6.77 -6.53
N ILE A 122 6.17 -6.83 -5.21
CA ILE A 122 6.50 -8.00 -4.40
C ILE A 122 5.18 -8.49 -3.82
N ALA A 123 4.77 -9.69 -4.21
CA ALA A 123 3.48 -10.25 -3.82
C ALA A 123 3.59 -11.76 -3.69
N PRO A 124 2.70 -12.40 -2.92
CA PRO A 124 2.64 -13.86 -2.88
C PRO A 124 2.21 -14.40 -4.23
N GLU A 125 2.72 -15.57 -4.56
CA GLU A 125 2.34 -16.27 -5.79
C GLU A 125 1.08 -17.09 -5.61
#